data_7db3ae7812fce0002d3095cb4b43f8ed
#
_entry.id   7db3ae7812fce0002d3095cb4b43f8ed
#
_cell.length_a   1.000
_cell.length_b   1.000
_cell.length_c   1.000
_cell.angle_alpha   90.00
_cell.angle_beta   90.00
_cell.angle_gamma   90.00
#
_symmetry.space_group_name_H-M   'P 1'
#
loop_
_entity.id
_entity.type
_entity.pdbx_description
1 polymer ?
#
loop_
_entity_poly.entity_id
_entity_poly.type
_entity_poly.pdbx_seq_one_letter_code
_entity_poly.pdbx_strand_id
1 'polypeptide(L)'
;MGKFLKVSGSLITTGLILAAAYVFGVVVPQTDAKMNSVTEHAPYTISDKAKTLHNELYIADLHTDSLLWRRNPAKRWERGHVDLPRLQEGGVNFQVFSAVTKSPRGQNFDGNDASAPDNITLLTLAQLWPMRTWGSLYERAVFQAQRLQKIESGTSNNIVIVRKASDMSQPPGILVTLLLTEGSHPLEGKIENVKRLFNEGYRAMGLHHFFDNELGGSKHGRSHAGLTEFGRKAVLEMKRLGIIIDVANSSDQTVRDVLEFIPDPILISHGGTVSHCPRSANRNLPDDILQDIAARGGLLGIGYFDGAICDICPKELLKPSLTQSF
;
A
#
# COMPACT_ATOMS: atom_id res chain seq x y z
N MET A 1 49.07 -5.05 -29.02
CA MET A 1 47.91 -5.64 -28.35
C MET A 1 47.48 -4.85 -27.10
N GLY A 2 48.36 -4.44 -26.22
CA GLY A 2 47.97 -3.78 -24.94
C GLY A 2 47.29 -2.39 -25.04
N LYS A 3 47.59 -1.57 -26.05
CA LYS A 3 46.96 -0.24 -26.24
C LYS A 3 45.51 -0.34 -26.78
N PHE A 4 45.24 -1.32 -27.69
CA PHE A 4 43.89 -1.54 -28.21
C PHE A 4 42.93 -2.08 -27.13
N LEU A 5 43.38 -2.97 -26.25
CA LEU A 5 42.56 -3.45 -25.12
C LEU A 5 42.20 -2.31 -24.11
N LYS A 6 43.15 -1.40 -23.86
CA LYS A 6 42.90 -0.26 -22.95
C LYS A 6 41.91 0.75 -23.53
N VAL A 7 41.99 1.04 -24.82
CA VAL A 7 41.05 1.95 -25.51
C VAL A 7 39.66 1.35 -25.60
N SER A 8 39.53 0.07 -25.94
CA SER A 8 38.24 -0.62 -25.98
C SER A 8 37.60 -0.71 -24.59
N GLY A 9 38.38 -0.98 -23.54
CA GLY A 9 37.89 -0.99 -22.16
C GLY A 9 37.40 0.40 -21.72
N SER A 10 38.11 1.48 -22.07
CA SER A 10 37.71 2.86 -21.74
C SER A 10 36.41 3.24 -22.45
N LEU A 11 36.23 2.90 -23.71
CA LEU A 11 35.01 3.19 -24.47
C LEU A 11 33.77 2.45 -23.91
N ILE A 12 33.93 1.18 -23.54
CA ILE A 12 32.87 0.38 -22.89
C ILE A 12 32.48 0.99 -21.55
N THR A 13 33.47 1.33 -20.72
CA THR A 13 33.21 1.95 -19.41
C THR A 13 32.52 3.30 -19.55
N THR A 14 32.96 4.14 -20.49
CA THR A 14 32.29 5.43 -20.76
C THR A 14 30.85 5.22 -21.25
N GLY A 15 30.61 4.26 -22.15
CA GLY A 15 29.26 3.91 -22.60
C GLY A 15 28.34 3.46 -21.46
N LEU A 16 28.83 2.62 -20.54
CA LEU A 16 28.08 2.18 -19.37
C LEU A 16 27.75 3.33 -18.41
N ILE A 17 28.70 4.24 -18.20
CA ILE A 17 28.48 5.45 -17.35
C ILE A 17 27.41 6.35 -17.98
N LEU A 18 27.48 6.60 -19.29
CA LEU A 18 26.50 7.41 -19.99
C LEU A 18 25.11 6.74 -19.99
N ALA A 19 25.03 5.43 -20.18
CA ALA A 19 23.78 4.69 -20.10
C ALA A 19 23.19 4.75 -18.68
N ALA A 20 23.99 4.55 -17.64
CA ALA A 20 23.56 4.70 -16.26
C ALA A 20 23.09 6.15 -15.96
N ALA A 21 23.84 7.16 -16.39
CA ALA A 21 23.45 8.56 -16.23
C ALA A 21 22.12 8.88 -16.93
N TYR A 22 21.89 8.33 -18.13
CA TYR A 22 20.62 8.48 -18.83
C TYR A 22 19.47 7.77 -18.10
N VAL A 23 19.66 6.53 -17.68
CA VAL A 23 18.62 5.75 -16.94
C VAL A 23 18.26 6.47 -15.64
N PHE A 24 19.23 6.79 -14.80
CA PHE A 24 18.96 7.39 -13.48
C PHE A 24 18.67 8.89 -13.52
N GLY A 25 19.18 9.61 -14.52
CA GLY A 25 18.95 11.05 -14.68
C GLY A 25 17.71 11.42 -15.49
N VAL A 26 17.24 10.54 -16.35
CA VAL A 26 16.12 10.82 -17.26
C VAL A 26 14.98 9.82 -17.11
N VAL A 27 15.25 8.53 -17.35
CA VAL A 27 14.18 7.50 -17.43
C VAL A 27 13.48 7.34 -16.09
N VAL A 28 14.22 7.18 -14.99
CA VAL A 28 13.64 6.97 -13.65
C VAL A 28 12.83 8.18 -13.19
N PRO A 29 13.33 9.43 -13.25
CA PRO A 29 12.54 10.62 -12.90
C PRO A 29 11.29 10.81 -13.77
N GLN A 30 11.36 10.56 -15.08
CA GLN A 30 10.20 10.66 -15.96
C GLN A 30 9.16 9.60 -15.65
N THR A 31 9.59 8.38 -15.35
CA THR A 31 8.69 7.30 -14.93
C THR A 31 8.00 7.64 -13.61
N ASP A 32 8.75 8.11 -12.60
CA ASP A 32 8.18 8.56 -11.33
C ASP A 32 7.19 9.71 -11.54
N ALA A 33 7.52 10.70 -12.37
CA ALA A 33 6.62 11.81 -12.67
C ALA A 33 5.33 11.35 -13.36
N LYS A 34 5.42 10.42 -14.31
CA LYS A 34 4.25 9.85 -15.01
C LYS A 34 3.35 9.05 -14.08
N MET A 35 3.94 8.19 -13.25
CA MET A 35 3.19 7.30 -12.36
C MET A 35 2.58 8.04 -11.15
N ASN A 36 3.10 9.19 -10.80
CA ASN A 36 2.67 9.99 -9.66
C ASN A 36 2.14 11.37 -10.09
N SER A 37 1.68 11.51 -11.33
CA SER A 37 1.12 12.76 -11.83
C SER A 37 -0.12 13.17 -11.04
N VAL A 38 -0.26 14.47 -10.79
CA VAL A 38 -1.47 15.08 -10.22
C VAL A 38 -2.14 15.87 -11.32
N THR A 39 -3.44 15.68 -11.50
CA THR A 39 -4.22 16.48 -12.45
C THR A 39 -4.57 17.81 -11.81
N GLU A 40 -4.11 18.90 -12.41
CA GLU A 40 -4.48 20.24 -11.98
C GLU A 40 -5.96 20.50 -12.33
N HIS A 41 -6.68 21.12 -11.41
CA HIS A 41 -8.06 21.55 -11.59
C HIS A 41 -8.28 22.89 -10.88
N ALA A 42 -9.30 23.63 -11.31
CA ALA A 42 -9.75 24.82 -10.57
C ALA A 42 -10.20 24.44 -9.16
N PRO A 43 -10.04 25.32 -8.18
CA PRO A 43 -10.53 25.08 -6.82
C PRO A 43 -12.02 24.72 -6.82
N TYR A 44 -12.40 23.70 -6.08
CA TYR A 44 -13.80 23.35 -5.89
C TYR A 44 -14.52 24.42 -5.06
N THR A 45 -15.75 24.76 -5.44
CA THR A 45 -16.63 25.59 -4.63
C THR A 45 -17.16 24.76 -3.46
N ILE A 46 -16.74 25.08 -2.25
CA ILE A 46 -17.12 24.37 -1.04
C ILE A 46 -18.06 25.27 -0.24
N SER A 47 -19.28 24.77 0.10
CA SER A 47 -20.22 25.52 0.95
C SER A 47 -19.72 25.63 2.39
N ASP A 48 -20.16 26.67 3.11
CA ASP A 48 -19.78 26.83 4.52
C ASP A 48 -20.29 25.68 5.38
N LYS A 49 -21.46 25.11 5.06
CA LYS A 49 -21.97 23.90 5.73
C LYS A 49 -21.02 22.70 5.54
N ALA A 50 -20.48 22.51 4.36
CA ALA A 50 -19.51 21.42 4.10
C ALA A 50 -18.19 21.65 4.84
N LYS A 51 -17.71 22.90 4.91
CA LYS A 51 -16.51 23.24 5.68
C LYS A 51 -16.71 23.00 7.18
N THR A 52 -17.87 23.43 7.72
CA THR A 52 -18.20 23.19 9.13
C THR A 52 -18.21 21.70 9.44
N LEU A 53 -18.93 20.91 8.64
CA LEU A 53 -18.99 19.46 8.81
C LEU A 53 -17.59 18.83 8.74
N HIS A 54 -16.80 19.21 7.74
CA HIS A 54 -15.43 18.68 7.56
C HIS A 54 -14.55 18.92 8.78
N ASN A 55 -14.64 20.10 9.40
CA ASN A 55 -13.88 20.46 10.59
C ASN A 55 -14.29 19.69 11.86
N GLU A 56 -15.51 19.13 11.87
CA GLU A 56 -16.03 18.31 12.98
C GLU A 56 -15.72 16.83 12.84
N LEU A 57 -15.33 16.38 11.63
CA LEU A 57 -15.07 14.97 11.34
C LEU A 57 -13.69 14.53 11.85
N TYR A 58 -13.60 13.29 12.32
CA TYR A 58 -12.35 12.56 12.43
C TYR A 58 -12.08 11.85 11.11
N ILE A 59 -11.11 12.32 10.34
CA ILE A 59 -10.82 11.82 9.00
C ILE A 59 -9.70 10.80 9.08
N ALA A 60 -9.99 9.58 8.64
CA ALA A 60 -9.04 8.48 8.55
C ALA A 60 -8.87 8.03 7.09
N ASP A 61 -7.66 8.06 6.59
CA ASP A 61 -7.26 7.41 5.34
C ASP A 61 -6.57 6.09 5.69
N LEU A 62 -7.15 4.97 5.22
CA LEU A 62 -6.76 3.65 5.65
C LEU A 62 -5.72 2.99 4.72
N HIS A 63 -5.27 3.69 3.65
CA HIS A 63 -4.30 3.10 2.74
C HIS A 63 -3.55 4.13 1.89
N THR A 64 -2.22 4.09 1.94
CA THR A 64 -1.34 4.78 0.99
C THR A 64 0.00 4.07 0.83
N ASP A 65 0.48 3.94 -0.40
CA ASP A 65 1.78 3.34 -0.76
C ASP A 65 2.89 4.37 -0.92
N SER A 66 2.73 5.54 -0.33
CA SER A 66 3.70 6.64 -0.50
C SER A 66 5.11 6.31 -0.01
N LEU A 67 5.27 5.31 0.87
CA LEU A 67 6.58 4.82 1.31
C LEU A 67 7.35 4.05 0.22
N LEU A 68 6.68 3.62 -0.82
CA LEU A 68 7.29 2.95 -1.97
C LEU A 68 8.20 3.89 -2.77
N TRP A 69 7.87 5.18 -2.81
CA TRP A 69 8.55 6.18 -3.64
C TRP A 69 9.69 6.88 -2.91
N ARG A 70 10.76 7.25 -3.64
CA ARG A 70 11.95 7.91 -3.08
C ARG A 70 11.65 9.25 -2.43
N ARG A 71 10.55 9.90 -2.78
CA ARG A 71 10.12 11.18 -2.19
C ARG A 71 10.05 11.09 -0.67
N ASN A 72 10.44 12.18 0.00
CA ASN A 72 10.29 12.29 1.45
C ASN A 72 8.87 12.77 1.78
N PRO A 73 8.00 11.94 2.36
CA PRO A 73 6.63 12.34 2.71
C PRO A 73 6.53 13.48 3.74
N ALA A 74 7.61 13.80 4.46
CA ALA A 74 7.63 14.96 5.36
C ALA A 74 7.64 16.32 4.63
N LYS A 75 7.83 16.32 3.31
CA LYS A 75 7.90 17.54 2.49
C LYS A 75 6.79 17.52 1.44
N ARG A 76 6.22 18.70 1.17
CA ARG A 76 5.31 18.87 0.04
C ARG A 76 6.02 18.62 -1.29
N TRP A 77 5.38 17.86 -2.18
CA TRP A 77 5.89 17.54 -3.50
C TRP A 77 4.91 18.01 -4.58
N GLU A 78 5.45 18.30 -5.77
CA GLU A 78 4.65 18.70 -6.94
C GLU A 78 3.86 17.53 -7.54
N ARG A 79 4.20 16.30 -7.17
CA ARG A 79 3.56 15.06 -7.65
C ARG A 79 3.32 14.08 -6.51
N GLY A 80 2.46 13.08 -6.75
CA GLY A 80 1.92 12.19 -5.73
C GLY A 80 0.82 12.86 -4.93
N HIS A 81 -0.02 12.08 -4.27
CA HIS A 81 -1.23 12.57 -3.62
C HIS A 81 -1.07 12.72 -2.10
N VAL A 82 -0.10 12.03 -1.50
CA VAL A 82 0.08 11.95 -0.05
C VAL A 82 1.47 12.46 0.36
N ASP A 83 1.46 13.50 1.20
CA ASP A 83 2.58 13.95 2.02
C ASP A 83 2.03 14.64 3.28
N LEU A 84 2.85 14.78 4.32
CA LEU A 84 2.41 15.33 5.60
C LEU A 84 1.78 16.74 5.49
N PRO A 85 2.34 17.69 4.74
CA PRO A 85 1.72 19.00 4.58
C PRO A 85 0.31 18.92 4.00
N ARG A 86 0.06 18.08 2.98
CA ARG A 86 -1.27 17.93 2.37
C ARG A 86 -2.25 17.20 3.27
N LEU A 87 -1.81 16.17 4.01
CA LEU A 87 -2.64 15.50 5.00
C LEU A 87 -3.10 16.45 6.10
N GLN A 88 -2.19 17.29 6.62
CA GLN A 88 -2.50 18.29 7.63
C GLN A 88 -3.45 19.37 7.10
N GLU A 89 -3.21 19.90 5.90
CA GLU A 89 -4.09 20.86 5.23
C GLU A 89 -5.49 20.28 4.96
N GLY A 90 -5.55 18.97 4.62
CA GLY A 90 -6.80 18.24 4.42
C GLY A 90 -7.50 17.83 5.71
N GLY A 91 -6.98 18.17 6.88
CA GLY A 91 -7.60 17.82 8.17
C GLY A 91 -7.56 16.32 8.46
N VAL A 92 -6.66 15.55 7.84
CA VAL A 92 -6.53 14.10 8.09
C VAL A 92 -5.94 13.89 9.48
N ASN A 93 -6.66 13.10 10.30
CA ASN A 93 -6.27 12.80 11.69
C ASN A 93 -5.48 11.47 11.77
N PHE A 94 -5.81 10.52 10.91
CA PHE A 94 -5.23 9.19 10.92
C PHE A 94 -4.87 8.74 9.50
N GLN A 95 -3.65 8.24 9.31
CA GLN A 95 -3.14 7.75 8.02
C GLN A 95 -2.51 6.38 8.17
N VAL A 96 -2.98 5.41 7.40
CA VAL A 96 -2.30 4.11 7.27
C VAL A 96 -1.28 4.19 6.14
N PHE A 97 -0.02 3.91 6.46
CA PHE A 97 1.05 3.75 5.47
C PHE A 97 1.26 2.27 5.18
N SER A 98 1.00 1.91 3.95
CA SER A 98 1.14 0.55 3.46
C SER A 98 2.54 0.29 2.90
N ALA A 99 3.01 -0.93 3.04
CA ALA A 99 4.26 -1.39 2.47
C ALA A 99 3.99 -2.46 1.40
N VAL A 100 4.06 -2.05 0.14
CA VAL A 100 4.06 -2.97 -1.00
C VAL A 100 5.44 -3.58 -1.14
N THR A 101 5.52 -4.90 -1.19
CA THR A 101 6.81 -5.61 -1.29
C THR A 101 6.96 -6.44 -2.55
N LYS A 102 5.86 -6.79 -3.22
CA LYS A 102 5.83 -7.51 -4.48
C LYS A 102 4.61 -7.10 -5.32
N SER A 103 4.78 -6.94 -6.63
CA SER A 103 3.71 -6.64 -7.58
C SER A 103 3.98 -7.34 -8.91
N PRO A 104 3.01 -8.07 -9.49
CA PRO A 104 3.24 -8.83 -10.71
C PRO A 104 3.35 -7.91 -11.93
N ARG A 105 4.22 -8.24 -12.86
CA ARG A 105 4.25 -7.55 -14.16
C ARG A 105 2.94 -7.82 -14.92
N GLY A 106 2.36 -6.76 -15.47
CA GLY A 106 1.07 -6.85 -16.16
C GLY A 106 -0.11 -6.97 -15.21
N GLN A 107 0.04 -6.44 -13.98
CA GLN A 107 -1.00 -6.41 -12.94
C GLN A 107 -2.35 -5.97 -13.52
N ASN A 108 -3.40 -6.72 -13.22
CA ASN A 108 -4.78 -6.45 -13.65
C ASN A 108 -5.77 -6.97 -12.60
N PHE A 109 -7.05 -6.64 -12.76
CA PHE A 109 -8.10 -7.05 -11.83
C PHE A 109 -8.70 -8.44 -12.10
N ASP A 110 -8.38 -9.07 -13.23
CA ASP A 110 -9.05 -10.32 -13.65
C ASP A 110 -8.30 -11.58 -13.21
N GLY A 111 -6.96 -11.55 -13.21
CA GLY A 111 -6.18 -12.69 -12.75
C GLY A 111 -4.68 -12.54 -13.00
N ASN A 112 -3.89 -12.65 -11.94
CA ASN A 112 -2.46 -12.49 -11.99
C ASN A 112 -1.75 -13.80 -11.60
N ASP A 113 -0.63 -14.05 -12.26
CA ASP A 113 0.23 -15.18 -11.99
C ASP A 113 1.21 -14.86 -10.86
N ALA A 114 1.21 -15.69 -9.81
CA ALA A 114 2.13 -15.54 -8.68
C ALA A 114 3.63 -15.67 -9.09
N SER A 115 3.89 -16.36 -10.24
CA SER A 115 5.23 -16.51 -10.81
C SER A 115 5.64 -15.36 -11.74
N ALA A 116 4.76 -14.41 -12.03
CA ALA A 116 5.07 -13.28 -12.88
C ALA A 116 6.28 -12.48 -12.34
N PRO A 117 7.12 -11.91 -13.23
CA PRO A 117 8.22 -11.05 -12.81
C PRO A 117 7.72 -9.91 -11.90
N ASP A 118 8.50 -9.61 -10.88
CA ASP A 118 8.15 -8.63 -9.86
C ASP A 118 8.57 -7.21 -10.26
N ASN A 119 7.61 -6.30 -10.36
CA ASN A 119 7.86 -4.90 -10.67
C ASN A 119 8.62 -4.17 -9.54
N ILE A 120 8.38 -4.57 -8.27
CA ILE A 120 9.03 -3.92 -7.13
C ILE A 120 10.54 -4.18 -7.12
N THR A 121 11.01 -5.33 -7.62
CA THR A 121 12.45 -5.57 -7.80
C THR A 121 13.08 -4.50 -8.71
N LEU A 122 12.45 -4.19 -9.83
CA LEU A 122 12.94 -3.14 -10.74
C LEU A 122 12.89 -1.76 -10.07
N LEU A 123 11.83 -1.49 -9.31
CA LEU A 123 11.67 -0.23 -8.59
C LEU A 123 12.74 -0.05 -7.51
N THR A 124 13.07 -1.10 -6.76
CA THR A 124 14.14 -1.03 -5.73
C THR A 124 15.49 -0.69 -6.34
N LEU A 125 15.80 -1.26 -7.52
CA LEU A 125 17.01 -0.96 -8.27
C LEU A 125 16.99 0.48 -8.80
N ALA A 126 15.89 0.88 -9.44
CA ALA A 126 15.74 2.21 -10.03
C ALA A 126 15.80 3.33 -8.99
N GLN A 127 15.28 3.09 -7.80
CA GLN A 127 15.29 4.06 -6.70
C GLN A 127 16.50 3.94 -5.77
N LEU A 128 17.46 3.05 -6.09
CA LEU A 128 18.69 2.81 -5.34
C LEU A 128 18.39 2.44 -3.87
N TRP A 129 17.44 1.55 -3.64
CA TRP A 129 17.20 1.03 -2.31
C TRP A 129 18.40 0.19 -1.83
N PRO A 130 18.58 0.01 -0.52
CA PRO A 130 19.67 -0.81 0.01
C PRO A 130 19.70 -2.21 -0.62
N MET A 131 20.90 -2.74 -0.90
CA MET A 131 21.07 -4.04 -1.58
C MET A 131 20.32 -5.19 -0.92
N ARG A 132 20.15 -5.16 0.42
CA ARG A 132 19.38 -6.18 1.15
C ARG A 132 17.92 -6.30 0.67
N THR A 133 17.34 -5.22 0.12
CA THR A 133 15.95 -5.20 -0.38
C THR A 133 15.78 -5.82 -1.77
N TRP A 134 16.87 -6.04 -2.50
CA TRP A 134 16.79 -6.49 -3.89
C TRP A 134 16.27 -7.92 -4.01
N GLY A 135 16.61 -8.80 -3.06
CA GLY A 135 16.22 -10.21 -3.05
C GLY A 135 15.33 -10.63 -1.88
N SER A 136 15.00 -9.75 -0.93
CA SER A 136 14.17 -10.08 0.23
C SER A 136 12.96 -9.17 0.33
N LEU A 137 11.78 -9.78 0.37
CA LEU A 137 10.50 -9.08 0.55
C LEU A 137 10.36 -8.60 1.99
N TYR A 138 10.90 -9.35 2.95
CA TYR A 138 10.98 -8.94 4.34
C TYR A 138 11.80 -7.65 4.48
N GLU A 139 12.97 -7.58 3.89
CA GLU A 139 13.84 -6.39 3.96
C GLU A 139 13.23 -5.17 3.25
N ARG A 140 12.37 -5.37 2.23
CA ARG A 140 11.59 -4.29 1.62
C ARG A 140 10.58 -3.70 2.60
N ALA A 141 9.89 -4.54 3.36
CA ALA A 141 8.97 -4.08 4.40
C ALA A 141 9.74 -3.33 5.50
N VAL A 142 10.84 -3.90 6.00
CA VAL A 142 11.71 -3.26 7.01
C VAL A 142 12.19 -1.89 6.53
N PHE A 143 12.65 -1.78 5.29
CA PHE A 143 13.12 -0.51 4.74
C PHE A 143 12.02 0.56 4.69
N GLN A 144 10.79 0.19 4.29
CA GLN A 144 9.67 1.12 4.27
C GLN A 144 9.26 1.55 5.69
N ALA A 145 9.25 0.63 6.66
CA ALA A 145 9.02 0.97 8.06
C ALA A 145 10.07 1.95 8.59
N GLN A 146 11.35 1.70 8.32
CA GLN A 146 12.46 2.60 8.71
C GLN A 146 12.34 3.99 8.08
N ARG A 147 11.79 4.10 6.88
CA ARG A 147 11.51 5.40 6.25
C ARG A 147 10.47 6.20 7.05
N LEU A 148 9.35 5.57 7.47
CA LEU A 148 8.34 6.25 8.28
C LEU A 148 8.86 6.60 9.66
N GLN A 149 9.61 5.69 10.30
CA GLN A 149 10.27 5.96 11.60
C GLN A 149 11.25 7.13 11.53
N LYS A 150 11.98 7.25 10.41
CA LYS A 150 12.87 8.41 10.19
C LYS A 150 12.08 9.71 10.05
N ILE A 151 10.90 9.68 9.45
CA ILE A 151 10.01 10.85 9.36
C ILE A 151 9.51 11.21 10.77
N GLU A 152 9.02 10.24 11.54
CA GLU A 152 8.57 10.44 12.92
C GLU A 152 9.65 11.11 13.77
N SER A 153 10.89 10.62 13.71
CA SER A 153 12.01 11.16 14.49
C SER A 153 12.49 12.54 14.02
N GLY A 154 12.17 12.94 12.78
CA GLY A 154 12.64 14.18 12.16
C GLY A 154 11.62 15.32 12.08
N THR A 155 10.36 15.11 12.46
CA THR A 155 9.26 16.06 12.24
C THR A 155 8.80 16.84 13.48
N SER A 156 9.63 17.02 14.47
CA SER A 156 9.29 17.85 15.64
C SER A 156 7.92 17.50 16.28
N ASN A 157 7.60 16.21 16.37
CA ASN A 157 6.37 15.66 16.96
C ASN A 157 5.06 15.88 16.18
N ASN A 158 5.10 16.17 14.89
CA ASN A 158 3.88 16.33 14.10
C ASN A 158 3.28 14.99 13.60
N ILE A 159 3.92 13.86 13.85
CA ILE A 159 3.48 12.52 13.46
C ILE A 159 3.81 11.52 14.58
N VAL A 160 2.90 10.57 14.82
CA VAL A 160 3.09 9.46 15.76
C VAL A 160 2.74 8.15 15.09
N ILE A 161 3.64 7.18 15.12
CA ILE A 161 3.38 5.81 14.64
C ILE A 161 2.77 5.01 15.79
N VAL A 162 1.57 4.46 15.56
CA VAL A 162 0.87 3.62 16.54
C VAL A 162 1.62 2.30 16.74
N ARG A 163 2.06 2.07 17.96
CA ARG A 163 2.68 0.81 18.42
C ARG A 163 1.85 0.13 19.52
N LYS A 164 0.98 0.90 20.19
CA LYS A 164 0.04 0.47 21.25
C LYS A 164 -1.22 1.35 21.19
N ALA A 165 -2.31 0.87 21.76
CA ALA A 165 -3.61 1.59 21.72
C ALA A 165 -3.54 3.03 22.27
N SER A 166 -2.74 3.28 23.31
CA SER A 166 -2.60 4.63 23.87
C SER A 166 -1.96 5.65 22.93
N ASP A 167 -1.26 5.21 21.88
CA ASP A 167 -0.66 6.09 20.88
C ASP A 167 -1.72 6.72 19.95
N MET A 168 -2.95 6.18 19.95
CA MET A 168 -4.09 6.76 19.22
C MET A 168 -4.56 8.08 19.81
N SER A 169 -4.33 8.31 21.10
CA SER A 169 -4.78 9.53 21.81
C SER A 169 -3.71 10.60 21.71
N GLN A 170 -3.79 11.42 20.67
CA GLN A 170 -2.87 12.53 20.45
C GLN A 170 -3.58 13.89 20.49
N PRO A 171 -2.88 14.98 20.85
CA PRO A 171 -3.41 16.33 20.73
C PRO A 171 -3.77 16.67 19.28
N PRO A 172 -4.72 17.61 19.05
CA PRO A 172 -5.00 18.13 17.72
C PRO A 172 -3.75 18.62 17.00
N GLY A 173 -3.67 18.37 15.69
CA GLY A 173 -2.52 18.74 14.85
C GLY A 173 -1.40 17.70 14.78
N ILE A 174 -1.49 16.64 15.57
CA ILE A 174 -0.61 15.48 15.45
C ILE A 174 -1.26 14.45 14.52
N LEU A 175 -0.59 14.10 13.44
CA LEU A 175 -1.04 13.03 12.55
C LEU A 175 -0.71 11.67 13.19
N VAL A 176 -1.74 10.90 13.49
CA VAL A 176 -1.59 9.52 13.95
C VAL A 176 -1.40 8.62 12.74
N THR A 177 -0.44 7.71 12.78
CA THR A 177 -0.16 6.83 11.64
C THR A 177 -0.01 5.38 12.06
N LEU A 178 -0.31 4.47 11.13
CA LEU A 178 -0.16 3.03 11.34
C LEU A 178 0.61 2.42 10.18
N LEU A 179 1.50 1.49 10.47
CA LEU A 179 2.19 0.67 9.46
C LEU A 179 1.37 -0.58 9.14
N LEU A 180 1.10 -0.78 7.86
CA LEU A 180 0.42 -1.93 7.29
C LEU A 180 1.30 -2.57 6.22
N THR A 181 1.26 -3.91 6.06
CA THR A 181 1.83 -4.58 4.86
C THR A 181 0.72 -4.81 3.84
N GLU A 182 0.89 -4.42 2.60
CA GLU A 182 -0.03 -4.81 1.53
C GLU A 182 0.37 -6.17 0.96
N GLY A 183 -0.35 -7.17 1.45
CA GLY A 183 -0.02 -8.57 1.28
C GLY A 183 1.06 -9.08 2.26
N SER A 184 0.92 -10.35 2.63
CA SER A 184 1.83 -11.02 3.56
C SER A 184 3.03 -11.68 2.88
N HIS A 185 3.40 -11.22 1.69
CA HIS A 185 4.60 -11.66 0.97
C HIS A 185 5.91 -11.49 1.78
N PRO A 186 6.04 -10.45 2.67
CA PRO A 186 7.21 -10.31 3.53
C PRO A 186 7.41 -11.45 4.52
N LEU A 187 6.41 -12.33 4.69
CA LEU A 187 6.58 -13.52 5.52
C LEU A 187 7.55 -14.52 4.88
N GLU A 188 7.70 -14.54 3.56
CA GLU A 188 8.63 -15.43 2.84
C GLU A 188 8.49 -16.90 3.28
N GLY A 189 7.24 -17.36 3.52
CA GLY A 189 6.93 -18.70 4.00
C GLY A 189 7.36 -19.01 5.45
N LYS A 190 7.68 -18.01 6.27
CA LYS A 190 8.20 -18.14 7.63
C LYS A 190 7.28 -17.48 8.65
N ILE A 191 6.70 -18.25 9.55
CA ILE A 191 5.79 -17.74 10.60
C ILE A 191 6.48 -16.76 11.55
N GLU A 192 7.74 -16.97 11.86
CA GLU A 192 8.54 -16.08 12.71
C GLU A 192 8.63 -14.65 12.16
N ASN A 193 8.47 -14.45 10.85
CA ASN A 193 8.48 -13.13 10.25
C ASN A 193 7.26 -12.29 10.64
N VAL A 194 6.14 -12.87 11.09
CA VAL A 194 5.03 -12.12 11.68
C VAL A 194 5.51 -11.35 12.91
N LYS A 195 6.17 -12.05 13.85
CA LYS A 195 6.74 -11.42 15.05
C LYS A 195 7.84 -10.42 14.74
N ARG A 196 8.68 -10.70 13.74
CA ARG A 196 9.76 -9.80 13.32
C ARG A 196 9.18 -8.50 12.74
N LEU A 197 8.15 -8.56 11.88
CA LEU A 197 7.47 -7.38 11.36
C LEU A 197 6.74 -6.58 12.45
N PHE A 198 6.11 -7.28 13.42
CA PHE A 198 5.55 -6.63 14.59
C PHE A 198 6.61 -5.80 15.35
N ASN A 199 7.80 -6.34 15.51
CA ASN A 199 8.92 -5.65 16.17
C ASN A 199 9.42 -4.43 15.37
N GLU A 200 9.29 -4.46 14.03
CA GLU A 200 9.57 -3.31 13.14
C GLU A 200 8.48 -2.22 13.18
N GLY A 201 7.40 -2.44 13.94
CA GLY A 201 6.32 -1.45 14.12
C GLY A 201 5.04 -1.72 13.34
N TYR A 202 4.95 -2.79 12.57
CA TYR A 202 3.71 -3.14 11.89
C TYR A 202 2.62 -3.53 12.89
N ARG A 203 1.43 -2.95 12.73
CA ARG A 203 0.25 -3.22 13.56
C ARG A 203 -0.96 -3.65 12.76
N ALA A 204 -0.86 -3.63 11.44
CA ALA A 204 -1.81 -4.26 10.54
C ALA A 204 -1.06 -5.05 9.46
N MET A 205 -1.67 -6.14 8.98
CA MET A 205 -1.13 -6.94 7.88
C MET A 205 -2.25 -7.33 6.92
N GLY A 206 -2.11 -6.91 5.65
CA GLY A 206 -2.89 -7.44 4.55
C GLY A 206 -2.49 -8.88 4.24
N LEU A 207 -3.46 -9.75 4.00
CA LEU A 207 -3.15 -11.15 3.70
C LEU A 207 -2.64 -11.29 2.26
N HIS A 208 -3.24 -10.57 1.33
CA HIS A 208 -2.95 -10.65 -0.11
C HIS A 208 -2.73 -9.27 -0.73
N HIS A 209 -2.12 -9.28 -1.90
CA HIS A 209 -2.12 -8.20 -2.87
C HIS A 209 -2.73 -8.74 -4.18
N PHE A 210 -2.22 -8.39 -5.35
CA PHE A 210 -2.83 -8.73 -6.65
C PHE A 210 -2.63 -10.18 -7.13
N PHE A 211 -2.14 -11.09 -6.31
CA PHE A 211 -1.92 -12.50 -6.69
C PHE A 211 -1.91 -13.42 -5.47
N ASP A 212 -2.12 -14.70 -5.73
CA ASP A 212 -2.08 -15.75 -4.71
C ASP A 212 -0.70 -15.82 -4.07
N ASN A 213 -0.66 -16.10 -2.78
CA ASN A 213 0.57 -16.28 -2.03
C ASN A 213 0.51 -17.52 -1.11
N GLU A 214 1.50 -17.72 -0.26
CA GLU A 214 1.58 -18.86 0.62
C GLU A 214 0.42 -18.93 1.64
N LEU A 215 -0.27 -17.79 1.90
CA LEU A 215 -1.40 -17.75 2.84
C LEU A 215 -2.70 -18.24 2.21
N GLY A 216 -2.88 -18.08 0.89
CA GLY A 216 -4.13 -18.44 0.22
C GLY A 216 -4.36 -17.69 -1.08
N GLY A 217 -5.64 -17.58 -1.45
CA GLY A 217 -6.09 -16.97 -2.68
C GLY A 217 -6.35 -15.46 -2.55
N SER A 218 -5.85 -14.71 -3.53
CA SER A 218 -6.15 -13.29 -3.73
C SER A 218 -7.45 -13.13 -4.53
N LYS A 219 -8.13 -12.00 -4.35
CA LYS A 219 -9.26 -11.57 -5.20
C LYS A 219 -8.84 -11.45 -6.67
N HIS A 220 -7.59 -11.07 -6.91
CA HIS A 220 -6.99 -10.87 -8.22
C HIS A 220 -6.00 -11.99 -8.59
N GLY A 221 -5.95 -13.07 -7.81
CA GLY A 221 -5.19 -14.27 -8.11
C GLY A 221 -5.93 -15.18 -9.11
N ARG A 222 -5.29 -16.26 -9.50
CA ARG A 222 -5.89 -17.25 -10.40
C ARG A 222 -6.68 -18.32 -9.67
N SER A 223 -6.35 -18.61 -8.41
CA SER A 223 -6.96 -19.73 -7.68
C SER A 223 -8.30 -19.37 -7.08
N HIS A 224 -8.48 -18.14 -6.62
CA HIS A 224 -9.59 -17.71 -5.75
C HIS A 224 -9.82 -18.65 -4.56
N ALA A 225 -8.80 -19.40 -4.16
CA ALA A 225 -8.84 -20.37 -3.07
C ALA A 225 -9.03 -19.67 -1.70
N GLY A 226 -9.34 -20.45 -0.68
CA GLY A 226 -9.33 -20.02 0.71
C GLY A 226 -7.92 -20.04 1.32
N LEU A 227 -7.87 -19.95 2.66
CA LEU A 227 -6.63 -20.00 3.41
C LEU A 227 -5.97 -21.38 3.31
N THR A 228 -4.66 -21.36 3.14
CA THR A 228 -3.83 -22.56 3.33
C THR A 228 -3.64 -22.84 4.82
N GLU A 229 -3.07 -24.02 5.15
CA GLU A 229 -2.67 -24.31 6.53
C GLU A 229 -1.63 -23.30 7.06
N PHE A 230 -0.69 -22.86 6.22
CA PHE A 230 0.24 -21.78 6.55
C PHE A 230 -0.49 -20.46 6.80
N GLY A 231 -1.48 -20.11 5.97
CA GLY A 231 -2.29 -18.92 6.13
C GLY A 231 -3.05 -18.92 7.47
N ARG A 232 -3.67 -20.04 7.85
CA ARG A 232 -4.33 -20.19 9.17
C ARG A 232 -3.35 -19.93 10.32
N LYS A 233 -2.15 -20.53 10.27
CA LYS A 233 -1.10 -20.32 11.29
C LYS A 233 -0.66 -18.86 11.35
N ALA A 234 -0.47 -18.21 10.21
CA ALA A 234 -0.07 -16.81 10.14
C ALA A 234 -1.15 -15.88 10.74
N VAL A 235 -2.42 -16.08 10.39
CA VAL A 235 -3.54 -15.29 10.92
C VAL A 235 -3.69 -15.48 12.44
N LEU A 236 -3.53 -16.70 12.95
CA LEU A 236 -3.54 -16.96 14.41
C LEU A 236 -2.36 -16.27 15.11
N GLU A 237 -1.18 -16.25 14.51
CA GLU A 237 -0.04 -15.53 15.08
C GLU A 237 -0.23 -14.01 15.03
N MET A 238 -0.83 -13.46 13.95
CA MET A 238 -1.23 -12.05 13.88
C MET A 238 -2.20 -11.71 15.03
N LYS A 239 -3.25 -12.51 15.23
CA LYS A 239 -4.19 -12.35 16.35
C LYS A 239 -3.48 -12.38 17.69
N ARG A 240 -2.61 -13.39 17.94
CA ARG A 240 -1.87 -13.54 19.19
C ARG A 240 -1.03 -12.28 19.52
N LEU A 241 -0.51 -11.61 18.52
CA LEU A 241 0.30 -10.39 18.64
C LEU A 241 -0.52 -9.11 18.68
N GLY A 242 -1.84 -9.18 18.47
CA GLY A 242 -2.70 -8.00 18.37
C GLY A 242 -2.48 -7.22 17.07
N ILE A 243 -2.06 -7.89 15.99
CA ILE A 243 -1.97 -7.31 14.65
C ILE A 243 -3.37 -7.33 14.02
N ILE A 244 -3.81 -6.19 13.49
CA ILE A 244 -5.07 -6.06 12.75
C ILE A 244 -4.94 -6.83 11.44
N ILE A 245 -5.90 -7.71 11.17
CA ILE A 245 -5.96 -8.49 9.93
C ILE A 245 -6.69 -7.65 8.90
N ASP A 246 -6.01 -7.34 7.80
CA ASP A 246 -6.60 -6.66 6.65
C ASP A 246 -6.85 -7.66 5.52
N VAL A 247 -8.10 -7.76 5.09
CA VAL A 247 -8.54 -8.69 4.04
C VAL A 247 -8.77 -8.00 2.69
N ALA A 248 -8.41 -6.74 2.54
CA ALA A 248 -8.38 -6.09 1.25
C ALA A 248 -7.56 -6.94 0.27
N ASN A 249 -7.99 -7.07 -0.98
CA ASN A 249 -7.40 -7.93 -2.01
C ASN A 249 -7.48 -9.46 -1.76
N SER A 250 -8.05 -9.93 -0.64
CA SER A 250 -8.25 -11.36 -0.40
C SER A 250 -9.43 -11.90 -1.21
N SER A 251 -9.38 -13.17 -1.64
CA SER A 251 -10.52 -13.84 -2.26
C SER A 251 -11.70 -13.93 -1.28
N ASP A 252 -12.92 -14.02 -1.79
CA ASP A 252 -14.12 -14.16 -0.97
C ASP A 252 -13.99 -15.40 -0.05
N GLN A 253 -13.43 -16.49 -0.57
CA GLN A 253 -13.22 -17.71 0.24
C GLN A 253 -12.20 -17.49 1.36
N THR A 254 -11.10 -16.78 1.08
CA THR A 254 -10.12 -16.42 2.14
C THR A 254 -10.79 -15.58 3.23
N VAL A 255 -11.64 -14.61 2.87
CA VAL A 255 -12.33 -13.78 3.86
C VAL A 255 -13.28 -14.64 4.71
N ARG A 256 -14.08 -15.52 4.08
CA ARG A 256 -14.96 -16.46 4.79
C ARG A 256 -14.20 -17.36 5.74
N ASP A 257 -13.07 -17.93 5.28
CA ASP A 257 -12.23 -18.77 6.13
C ASP A 257 -11.68 -18.00 7.34
N VAL A 258 -11.27 -16.74 7.19
CA VAL A 258 -10.85 -15.89 8.32
C VAL A 258 -12.00 -15.70 9.31
N LEU A 259 -13.19 -15.39 8.80
CA LEU A 259 -14.38 -15.14 9.61
C LEU A 259 -14.83 -16.37 10.41
N GLU A 260 -14.52 -17.61 9.95
CA GLU A 260 -14.86 -18.83 10.69
C GLU A 260 -14.19 -18.92 12.08
N PHE A 261 -12.93 -18.45 12.21
CA PHE A 261 -12.16 -18.68 13.44
C PHE A 261 -11.60 -17.42 14.09
N ILE A 262 -11.76 -16.25 13.45
CA ILE A 262 -11.39 -14.95 14.02
C ILE A 262 -12.67 -14.20 14.39
N PRO A 263 -13.03 -14.11 15.67
CA PRO A 263 -14.20 -13.34 16.12
C PRO A 263 -13.92 -11.84 16.24
N ASP A 264 -12.63 -11.44 16.19
CA ASP A 264 -12.19 -10.06 16.36
C ASP A 264 -12.58 -9.21 15.13
N PRO A 265 -12.70 -7.87 15.29
CA PRO A 265 -12.85 -6.96 14.18
C PRO A 265 -11.72 -7.11 13.16
N ILE A 266 -12.05 -7.16 11.87
CA ILE A 266 -11.09 -7.17 10.78
C ILE A 266 -11.22 -5.91 9.93
N LEU A 267 -10.19 -5.61 9.18
CA LEU A 267 -10.08 -4.42 8.34
C LEU A 267 -10.24 -4.80 6.86
N ILE A 268 -10.90 -3.94 6.12
CA ILE A 268 -10.77 -3.81 4.68
C ILE A 268 -10.20 -2.41 4.46
N SER A 269 -8.89 -2.31 4.31
CA SER A 269 -8.22 -1.00 4.25
C SER A 269 -8.67 -0.16 3.06
N HIS A 270 -9.02 -0.79 1.94
CA HIS A 270 -9.53 -0.12 0.74
C HIS A 270 -10.36 -1.09 -0.10
N GLY A 271 -11.49 -0.63 -0.59
CA GLY A 271 -12.41 -1.44 -1.39
C GLY A 271 -13.74 -0.75 -1.65
N GLY A 272 -14.72 -1.53 -2.03
CA GLY A 272 -16.11 -1.12 -2.23
C GLY A 272 -17.05 -2.30 -2.04
N THR A 273 -18.34 -2.10 -2.35
CA THR A 273 -19.37 -3.13 -2.24
C THR A 273 -19.81 -3.61 -3.63
N VAL A 274 -20.10 -4.90 -3.78
CA VAL A 274 -20.59 -5.46 -5.05
C VAL A 274 -21.96 -4.90 -5.38
N SER A 275 -22.86 -4.75 -4.42
CA SER A 275 -24.21 -4.20 -4.65
C SER A 275 -24.17 -2.80 -5.22
N HIS A 276 -23.20 -1.99 -4.77
CA HIS A 276 -23.02 -0.63 -5.24
C HIS A 276 -22.33 -0.56 -6.60
N CYS A 277 -21.32 -1.42 -6.81
CA CYS A 277 -20.54 -1.48 -8.03
C CYS A 277 -20.46 -2.92 -8.59
N PRO A 278 -21.55 -3.48 -9.19
CA PRO A 278 -21.58 -4.86 -9.67
C PRO A 278 -20.53 -5.17 -10.74
N ARG A 279 -20.18 -4.20 -11.59
CA ARG A 279 -19.14 -4.36 -12.62
C ARG A 279 -17.74 -4.59 -12.06
N SER A 280 -17.53 -4.32 -10.79
CA SER A 280 -16.27 -4.52 -10.07
C SER A 280 -16.36 -5.64 -9.03
N ALA A 281 -17.19 -6.65 -9.29
CA ALA A 281 -17.31 -7.83 -8.42
C ALA A 281 -15.98 -8.59 -8.28
N ASN A 282 -15.09 -8.47 -9.25
CA ASN A 282 -13.73 -8.99 -9.18
C ASN A 282 -12.78 -8.17 -8.27
N ARG A 283 -13.25 -7.04 -7.71
CA ARG A 283 -12.49 -6.18 -6.78
C ARG A 283 -13.19 -5.99 -5.44
N ASN A 284 -14.50 -5.80 -5.47
CA ASN A 284 -15.31 -5.49 -4.29
C ASN A 284 -15.78 -6.76 -3.58
N LEU A 285 -16.14 -6.63 -2.31
CA LEU A 285 -16.68 -7.76 -1.54
C LEU A 285 -18.21 -7.84 -1.63
N PRO A 286 -18.77 -9.07 -1.62
CA PRO A 286 -20.19 -9.30 -1.50
C PRO A 286 -20.77 -8.75 -0.19
N ASP A 287 -22.03 -8.33 -0.25
CA ASP A 287 -22.71 -7.68 0.88
C ASP A 287 -22.88 -8.60 2.10
N ASP A 288 -23.07 -9.88 1.91
CA ASP A 288 -23.17 -10.86 3.00
C ASP A 288 -21.85 -10.93 3.79
N ILE A 289 -20.70 -10.94 3.11
CA ILE A 289 -19.38 -10.85 3.77
C ILE A 289 -19.22 -9.54 4.53
N LEU A 290 -19.64 -8.43 3.93
CA LEU A 290 -19.55 -7.12 4.57
C LEU A 290 -20.45 -7.02 5.80
N GLN A 291 -21.63 -7.63 5.78
CA GLN A 291 -22.53 -7.72 6.93
C GLN A 291 -21.88 -8.51 8.08
N ASP A 292 -21.24 -9.64 7.78
CA ASP A 292 -20.52 -10.45 8.77
C ASP A 292 -19.33 -9.68 9.39
N ILE A 293 -18.61 -8.91 8.58
CA ILE A 293 -17.52 -8.04 9.05
C ILE A 293 -18.07 -6.94 9.95
N ALA A 294 -19.15 -6.26 9.52
CA ALA A 294 -19.79 -5.21 10.29
C ALA A 294 -20.34 -5.69 11.62
N ALA A 295 -20.97 -6.88 11.65
CA ALA A 295 -21.49 -7.51 12.87
C ALA A 295 -20.41 -7.76 13.94
N ARG A 296 -19.13 -7.83 13.54
CA ARG A 296 -17.97 -7.99 14.42
C ARG A 296 -17.26 -6.67 14.74
N GLY A 297 -17.84 -5.53 14.33
CA GLY A 297 -17.24 -4.21 14.51
C GLY A 297 -16.06 -3.93 13.57
N GLY A 298 -15.96 -4.66 12.46
CA GLY A 298 -14.95 -4.42 11.43
C GLY A 298 -15.17 -3.13 10.64
N LEU A 299 -14.19 -2.72 9.88
CA LEU A 299 -14.17 -1.44 9.17
C LEU A 299 -13.86 -1.64 7.69
N LEU A 300 -14.63 -0.96 6.83
CA LEU A 300 -14.38 -0.84 5.38
C LEU A 300 -13.92 0.58 5.04
N GLY A 301 -12.70 0.71 4.53
CA GLY A 301 -12.23 1.91 3.85
C GLY A 301 -12.75 1.96 2.42
N ILE A 302 -13.47 3.02 2.07
CA ILE A 302 -13.95 3.21 0.70
C ILE A 302 -12.80 3.75 -0.15
N GLY A 303 -12.44 2.98 -1.20
CA GLY A 303 -11.39 3.38 -2.13
C GLY A 303 -11.81 4.53 -3.03
N TYR A 304 -10.85 5.40 -3.40
CA TYR A 304 -11.07 6.53 -4.31
C TYR A 304 -10.92 6.17 -5.80
N PHE A 305 -10.77 4.90 -6.13
CA PHE A 305 -10.69 4.44 -7.52
C PHE A 305 -12.07 4.08 -8.07
N ASP A 306 -12.23 4.21 -9.39
CA ASP A 306 -13.51 4.01 -10.09
C ASP A 306 -14.18 2.66 -9.76
N GLY A 307 -13.42 1.59 -9.66
CA GLY A 307 -13.94 0.26 -9.30
C GLY A 307 -14.53 0.14 -7.89
N ALA A 308 -14.21 1.03 -6.95
CA ALA A 308 -14.80 1.02 -5.62
C ALA A 308 -16.16 1.72 -5.58
N ILE A 309 -16.28 2.84 -6.28
CA ILE A 309 -17.42 3.78 -6.14
C ILE A 309 -18.32 3.89 -7.38
N CYS A 310 -17.94 3.27 -8.51
CA CYS A 310 -18.72 3.30 -9.75
C CYS A 310 -19.15 4.72 -10.19
N ASP A 311 -20.42 4.85 -10.61
CA ASP A 311 -20.94 6.07 -11.22
C ASP A 311 -21.53 7.08 -10.21
N ILE A 312 -21.27 6.97 -8.91
CA ILE A 312 -21.75 7.94 -7.92
C ILE A 312 -21.07 9.29 -8.07
N CYS A 313 -19.78 9.28 -8.43
CA CYS A 313 -19.10 10.52 -8.75
C CYS A 313 -19.37 10.92 -10.19
N PRO A 314 -19.71 12.19 -10.47
CA PRO A 314 -19.73 12.69 -11.84
C PRO A 314 -18.40 12.32 -12.52
N LYS A 315 -18.48 11.79 -13.75
CA LYS A 315 -17.30 11.37 -14.54
C LYS A 315 -16.22 12.45 -14.67
N GLU A 316 -16.58 13.70 -14.41
CA GLU A 316 -15.70 14.86 -14.40
C GLU A 316 -14.75 14.90 -13.18
N LEU A 317 -15.14 14.26 -12.05
CA LEU A 317 -14.28 14.16 -10.86
C LEU A 317 -13.36 12.93 -10.90
N LEU A 318 -13.70 11.94 -11.71
CA LEU A 318 -12.99 10.67 -11.87
C LEU A 318 -12.27 10.59 -13.22
N LYS A 319 -11.75 11.69 -13.75
CA LYS A 319 -10.86 11.59 -14.92
C LYS A 319 -9.68 10.67 -14.58
N PRO A 320 -9.28 9.77 -15.51
CA PRO A 320 -8.49 8.56 -15.23
C PRO A 320 -7.01 8.85 -14.96
N SER A 321 -6.73 9.60 -13.90
CA SER A 321 -5.38 9.65 -13.33
C SER A 321 -5.10 8.49 -12.35
N LEU A 322 -6.11 7.66 -12.08
CA LEU A 322 -6.05 6.59 -11.07
C LEU A 322 -6.02 5.18 -11.66
N THR A 323 -5.86 5.00 -12.95
CA THR A 323 -5.36 3.74 -13.45
C THR A 323 -3.88 3.66 -13.06
N GLN A 324 -3.62 3.29 -11.81
CA GLN A 324 -2.35 2.76 -11.39
C GLN A 324 -2.13 1.44 -12.13
N SER A 325 -1.75 1.53 -13.39
CA SER A 325 -1.06 0.44 -14.06
C SER A 325 0.38 0.49 -13.59
N PHE A 326 0.69 -0.30 -12.58
CA PHE A 326 2.06 -0.68 -12.26
C PHE A 326 2.65 -1.58 -13.35
#